data_4f0861c8de85ff23c95b44803cb33eae
#
_entry.id   4f0861c8de85ff23c95b44803cb33eae
#
_cell.length_a   1.000
_cell.length_b   1.000
_cell.length_c   1.000
_cell.angle_alpha   90.00
_cell.angle_beta   90.00
_cell.angle_gamma   90.00
#
_symmetry.space_group_name_H-M   'P 1'
#
loop_
_entity.id
_entity.type
_entity.pdbx_description
1 polymer ?
#
loop_
_entity_poly.entity_id
_entity_poly.type
_entity_poly.pdbx_seq_one_letter_code
_entity_poly.pdbx_strand_id
1 'polypeptide(L)'
;MKAKNKCVFLDRDGTIIVDGEYNADVNKLTFINGVVKGLKKLQNEGFLLVIITNQSGIARGYNTENDVITFNNLMVEKLNNNGINISAVYYCPHLENGVVKKYAVKCNCRKPQKGMFLKAVETFNIDLTKSYAIGDKLRDMCICDGSGCKGYLISNSESDGENYKCVTSFENAVNLILGE
;
A
#
# COMPACT_ATOMS: atom_id res chain seq x y z
N MET A 1 6.21 11.48 26.58
CA MET A 1 6.26 10.56 25.40
C MET A 1 5.64 11.30 24.22
N LYS A 2 6.30 11.29 23.01
CA LYS A 2 5.65 11.82 21.80
C LYS A 2 4.38 11.04 21.49
N ALA A 3 3.29 11.74 21.11
CA ALA A 3 2.07 11.08 20.65
C ALA A 3 2.39 10.20 19.44
N LYS A 4 1.77 9.02 19.39
CA LYS A 4 1.89 8.12 18.23
C LYS A 4 1.00 8.60 17.09
N ASN A 5 1.45 8.41 15.88
CA ASN A 5 0.74 8.80 14.66
C ASN A 5 -0.26 7.71 14.24
N LYS A 6 -1.41 8.09 13.72
CA LYS A 6 -2.31 7.18 13.01
C LYS A 6 -1.97 7.14 11.52
N CYS A 7 -2.11 5.98 10.90
CA CYS A 7 -1.66 5.73 9.54
C CYS A 7 -2.69 4.94 8.73
N VAL A 8 -2.76 5.17 7.43
CA VAL A 8 -3.35 4.24 6.49
C VAL A 8 -2.24 3.66 5.62
N PHE A 9 -2.04 2.35 5.74
CA PHE A 9 -1.17 1.57 4.87
C PHE A 9 -1.93 1.23 3.59
N LEU A 10 -1.33 1.49 2.45
CA LEU A 10 -1.98 1.42 1.15
C LEU A 10 -1.19 0.48 0.24
N ASP A 11 -1.82 -0.54 -0.34
CA ASP A 11 -1.21 -1.17 -1.49
C ASP A 11 -1.24 -0.20 -2.69
N ARG A 12 -0.40 -0.46 -3.69
CA ARG A 12 -0.27 0.39 -4.88
C ARG A 12 -1.15 -0.10 -6.03
N ASP A 13 -0.81 -1.27 -6.55
CA ASP A 13 -1.39 -1.82 -7.77
C ASP A 13 -2.76 -2.46 -7.45
N GLY A 14 -3.82 -2.07 -8.16
CA GLY A 14 -5.19 -2.51 -7.86
C GLY A 14 -5.85 -1.78 -6.68
N THR A 15 -5.15 -0.87 -6.00
CA THR A 15 -5.66 -0.11 -4.85
C THR A 15 -5.60 1.39 -5.07
N ILE A 16 -4.42 1.96 -5.34
CA ILE A 16 -4.23 3.38 -5.68
C ILE A 16 -4.30 3.58 -7.19
N ILE A 17 -3.62 2.73 -7.94
CA ILE A 17 -3.53 2.79 -9.39
C ILE A 17 -4.11 1.53 -10.02
N VAL A 18 -4.56 1.67 -11.27
CA VAL A 18 -5.01 0.52 -12.07
C VAL A 18 -3.86 -0.48 -12.21
N ASP A 19 -4.11 -1.75 -11.87
CA ASP A 19 -3.11 -2.81 -12.02
C ASP A 19 -2.82 -3.06 -13.50
N GLY A 20 -1.57 -2.96 -13.88
CA GLY A 20 -1.09 -3.11 -15.27
C GLY A 20 -0.12 -4.28 -15.44
N GLU A 21 -0.27 -5.35 -14.68
CA GLU A 21 0.55 -6.57 -14.79
C GLU A 21 2.08 -6.30 -14.84
N TYR A 22 2.65 -5.95 -13.68
CA TYR A 22 4.07 -5.58 -13.52
C TYR A 22 4.48 -4.28 -14.25
N ASN A 23 3.53 -3.38 -14.43
CA ASN A 23 3.76 -2.16 -15.17
C ASN A 23 4.57 -1.13 -14.37
N ALA A 24 5.72 -0.71 -14.90
CA ALA A 24 6.47 0.47 -14.48
C ALA A 24 6.57 1.51 -15.62
N ASP A 25 5.71 1.41 -16.64
CA ASP A 25 5.61 2.39 -17.72
C ASP A 25 4.88 3.64 -17.21
N VAL A 26 5.61 4.73 -17.08
CA VAL A 26 5.13 6.02 -16.56
C VAL A 26 3.95 6.59 -17.36
N ASN A 27 3.81 6.23 -18.66
CA ASN A 27 2.71 6.69 -19.51
C ASN A 27 1.38 6.00 -19.19
N LYS A 28 1.41 4.87 -18.48
CA LYS A 28 0.23 4.08 -18.10
C LYS A 28 -0.24 4.32 -16.68
N LEU A 29 0.37 5.28 -15.96
CA LEU A 29 -0.02 5.61 -14.59
C LEU A 29 -1.41 6.24 -14.58
N THR A 30 -2.39 5.47 -14.10
CA THR A 30 -3.79 5.89 -13.98
C THR A 30 -4.27 5.61 -12.57
N PHE A 31 -4.76 6.65 -11.87
CA PHE A 31 -5.38 6.49 -10.55
C PHE A 31 -6.75 5.83 -10.69
N ILE A 32 -7.06 4.93 -9.75
CA ILE A 32 -8.41 4.37 -9.62
C ILE A 32 -9.38 5.48 -9.23
N ASN A 33 -10.59 5.43 -9.78
CA ASN A 33 -11.62 6.43 -9.51
C ASN A 33 -11.90 6.55 -8.00
N GLY A 34 -12.02 7.79 -7.52
CA GLY A 34 -12.27 8.08 -6.10
C GLY A 34 -11.01 8.11 -5.21
N VAL A 35 -9.88 7.53 -5.65
CA VAL A 35 -8.65 7.42 -4.83
C VAL A 35 -8.11 8.80 -4.42
N VAL A 36 -7.96 9.73 -5.36
CA VAL A 36 -7.43 11.07 -5.07
C VAL A 36 -8.28 11.79 -4.02
N LYS A 37 -9.61 11.73 -4.18
CA LYS A 37 -10.58 12.31 -3.21
C LYS A 37 -10.48 11.62 -1.85
N GLY A 38 -10.42 10.29 -1.83
CA GLY A 38 -10.34 9.50 -0.61
C GLY A 38 -9.04 9.74 0.17
N LEU A 39 -7.88 9.75 -0.51
CA LEU A 39 -6.59 10.07 0.11
C LEU A 39 -6.59 11.47 0.73
N LYS A 40 -7.22 12.44 0.04
CA LYS A 40 -7.35 13.81 0.57
C LYS A 40 -8.16 13.86 1.85
N LYS A 41 -9.31 13.13 1.92
CA LYS A 41 -10.12 13.01 3.13
C LYS A 41 -9.29 12.41 4.28
N LEU A 42 -8.62 11.27 4.05
CA LEU A 42 -7.78 10.61 5.07
C LEU A 42 -6.67 11.54 5.59
N GLN A 43 -5.99 12.24 4.69
CA GLN A 43 -4.96 13.21 5.08
C GLN A 43 -5.53 14.36 5.92
N ASN A 44 -6.67 14.92 5.55
CA ASN A 44 -7.33 16.01 6.30
C ASN A 44 -7.73 15.58 7.72
N GLU A 45 -8.05 14.28 7.90
CA GLU A 45 -8.29 13.67 9.20
C GLU A 45 -7.00 13.34 9.97
N GLY A 46 -5.84 13.72 9.44
CA GLY A 46 -4.54 13.59 10.12
C GLY A 46 -3.93 12.18 10.05
N PHE A 47 -4.37 11.32 9.13
CA PHE A 47 -3.68 10.07 8.87
C PHE A 47 -2.39 10.30 8.06
N LEU A 48 -1.32 9.63 8.46
CA LEU A 48 -0.17 9.41 7.58
C LEU A 48 -0.57 8.45 6.47
N LEU A 49 -0.12 8.71 5.25
CA LEU A 49 -0.36 7.86 4.08
C LEU A 49 0.94 7.17 3.71
N VAL A 50 1.01 5.85 3.87
CA VAL A 50 2.20 5.04 3.61
C VAL A 50 1.88 3.95 2.60
N ILE A 51 2.60 3.94 1.48
CA ILE A 51 2.41 2.94 0.43
C ILE A 51 3.32 1.74 0.70
N ILE A 52 2.75 0.53 0.63
CA ILE A 52 3.43 -0.76 0.88
C ILE A 52 3.15 -1.71 -0.29
N THR A 53 4.12 -1.92 -1.18
CA THR A 53 3.87 -2.65 -2.43
C THR A 53 4.87 -3.76 -2.72
N ASN A 54 4.40 -4.88 -3.27
CA ASN A 54 5.24 -5.96 -3.79
C ASN A 54 5.56 -5.70 -5.27
N GLN A 55 6.84 -5.53 -5.59
CA GLN A 55 7.32 -5.25 -6.95
C GLN A 55 8.17 -6.38 -7.51
N SER A 56 7.60 -7.58 -7.58
CA SER A 56 8.31 -8.77 -8.06
C SER A 56 8.64 -8.75 -9.56
N GLY A 57 8.13 -7.81 -10.33
CA GLY A 57 8.55 -7.55 -11.70
C GLY A 57 10.06 -7.37 -11.83
N ILE A 58 10.71 -6.81 -10.80
CA ILE A 58 12.17 -6.65 -10.73
C ILE A 58 12.85 -8.02 -10.68
N ALA A 59 12.46 -8.90 -9.75
CA ALA A 59 13.01 -10.25 -9.66
C ALA A 59 12.71 -11.11 -10.88
N ARG A 60 11.62 -10.83 -11.59
CA ARG A 60 11.22 -11.50 -12.84
C ARG A 60 11.93 -10.96 -14.08
N GLY A 61 12.68 -9.86 -13.96
CA GLY A 61 13.38 -9.23 -15.07
C GLY A 61 12.47 -8.43 -16.01
N TYR A 62 11.24 -8.13 -15.62
CA TYR A 62 10.32 -7.32 -16.44
C TYR A 62 10.62 -5.82 -16.34
N ASN A 63 11.14 -5.39 -15.18
CA ASN A 63 11.51 -4.01 -14.91
C ASN A 63 12.84 -3.97 -14.17
N THR A 64 13.58 -2.90 -14.31
CA THR A 64 14.69 -2.59 -13.42
C THR A 64 14.18 -1.97 -12.10
N GLU A 65 15.02 -1.99 -11.08
CA GLU A 65 14.70 -1.29 -9.82
C GLU A 65 14.53 0.22 -10.04
N ASN A 66 15.34 0.79 -10.96
CA ASN A 66 15.25 2.20 -11.33
C ASN A 66 13.91 2.56 -12.00
N ASP A 67 13.35 1.68 -12.83
CA ASP A 67 12.04 1.89 -13.45
C ASP A 67 10.95 2.00 -12.39
N VAL A 68 10.98 1.11 -11.39
CA VAL A 68 10.02 1.13 -10.29
C VAL A 68 10.18 2.37 -9.41
N ILE A 69 11.41 2.80 -9.13
CA ILE A 69 11.68 4.04 -8.37
C ILE A 69 11.15 5.25 -9.15
N THR A 70 11.44 5.34 -10.44
CA THR A 70 10.98 6.43 -11.31
C THR A 70 9.46 6.48 -11.37
N PHE A 71 8.81 5.33 -11.54
CA PHE A 71 7.36 5.22 -11.53
C PHE A 71 6.73 5.67 -10.19
N ASN A 72 7.28 5.21 -9.06
CA ASN A 72 6.82 5.61 -7.73
C ASN A 72 6.99 7.11 -7.50
N ASN A 73 8.12 7.70 -7.92
CA ASN A 73 8.37 9.13 -7.79
C ASN A 73 7.35 9.95 -8.59
N LEU A 74 7.07 9.55 -9.84
CA LEU A 74 6.04 10.21 -10.65
C LEU A 74 4.64 10.09 -10.03
N MET A 75 4.30 8.92 -9.49
CA MET A 75 3.02 8.71 -8.79
C MET A 75 2.90 9.66 -7.59
N VAL A 76 3.93 9.76 -6.76
CA VAL A 76 3.97 10.67 -5.61
C VAL A 76 3.89 12.13 -6.06
N GLU A 77 4.62 12.52 -7.11
CA GLU A 77 4.55 13.86 -7.69
C GLU A 77 3.13 14.22 -8.14
N LYS A 78 2.47 13.31 -8.88
CA LYS A 78 1.07 13.52 -9.31
C LYS A 78 0.10 13.63 -8.13
N LEU A 79 0.31 12.88 -7.04
CA LEU A 79 -0.47 13.01 -5.81
C LEU A 79 -0.20 14.34 -5.12
N ASN A 80 1.06 14.76 -5.03
CA ASN A 80 1.46 16.06 -4.47
C ASN A 80 0.83 17.23 -5.24
N ASN A 81 0.77 17.16 -6.57
CA ASN A 81 0.12 18.17 -7.41
C ASN A 81 -1.40 18.26 -7.15
N ASN A 82 -2.00 17.20 -6.56
CA ASN A 82 -3.37 17.20 -6.05
C ASN A 82 -3.44 17.56 -4.55
N GLY A 83 -2.34 18.00 -3.95
CA GLY A 83 -2.26 18.40 -2.54
C GLY A 83 -2.32 17.23 -1.57
N ILE A 84 -1.91 16.02 -1.99
CA ILE A 84 -1.83 14.82 -1.16
C ILE A 84 -0.37 14.51 -0.89
N ASN A 85 0.00 14.45 0.39
CA ASN A 85 1.36 14.14 0.84
C ASN A 85 1.48 12.65 1.21
N ILE A 86 2.23 11.89 0.43
CA ILE A 86 2.60 10.51 0.76
C ILE A 86 3.82 10.53 1.68
N SER A 87 3.67 9.99 2.88
CA SER A 87 4.72 9.98 3.90
C SER A 87 5.91 9.10 3.52
N ALA A 88 5.65 7.96 2.88
CA ALA A 88 6.68 7.07 2.33
C ALA A 88 6.09 6.06 1.33
N VAL A 89 6.97 5.55 0.47
CA VAL A 89 6.70 4.38 -0.39
C VAL A 89 7.73 3.30 -0.07
N TYR A 90 7.26 2.16 0.46
CA TYR A 90 8.08 0.97 0.66
C TYR A 90 7.72 -0.07 -0.40
N TYR A 91 8.72 -0.64 -1.03
CA TYR A 91 8.52 -1.70 -2.01
C TYR A 91 9.44 -2.91 -1.73
N CYS A 92 8.99 -4.09 -2.12
CA CYS A 92 9.77 -5.31 -2.08
C CYS A 92 10.06 -5.79 -3.50
N PRO A 93 11.33 -5.81 -3.95
CA PRO A 93 11.72 -6.29 -5.28
C PRO A 93 11.84 -7.81 -5.37
N HIS A 94 11.78 -8.52 -4.23
CA HIS A 94 12.18 -9.91 -4.13
C HIS A 94 11.10 -10.90 -4.56
N LEU A 95 11.55 -12.02 -5.15
CA LEU A 95 10.76 -13.21 -5.41
C LEU A 95 11.71 -14.43 -5.38
N GLU A 96 11.46 -15.39 -4.48
CA GLU A 96 12.36 -16.53 -4.24
C GLU A 96 12.74 -17.29 -5.52
N ASN A 97 11.77 -17.46 -6.45
CA ASN A 97 11.96 -18.11 -7.74
C ASN A 97 12.12 -17.10 -8.90
N GLY A 98 12.68 -15.91 -8.63
CA GLY A 98 12.97 -14.91 -9.64
C GLY A 98 14.11 -15.29 -10.57
N VAL A 99 14.15 -14.72 -11.78
CA VAL A 99 15.24 -14.95 -12.74
C VAL A 99 16.44 -14.05 -12.50
N VAL A 100 16.24 -12.89 -11.89
CA VAL A 100 17.33 -11.96 -11.54
C VAL A 100 17.93 -12.35 -10.21
N LYS A 101 19.11 -12.99 -10.24
CA LYS A 101 19.76 -13.60 -9.06
C LYS A 101 19.84 -12.69 -7.83
N LYS A 102 20.13 -11.39 -8.02
CA LYS A 102 20.21 -10.39 -6.94
C LYS A 102 18.91 -10.29 -6.12
N TYR A 103 17.76 -10.50 -6.76
CA TYR A 103 16.43 -10.37 -6.16
C TYR A 103 15.72 -11.71 -5.97
N ALA A 104 16.32 -12.81 -6.42
CA ALA A 104 15.80 -14.18 -6.26
C ALA A 104 16.15 -14.72 -4.86
N VAL A 105 15.60 -14.07 -3.82
CA VAL A 105 15.91 -14.36 -2.43
C VAL A 105 14.65 -14.40 -1.58
N LYS A 106 14.69 -15.24 -0.52
CA LYS A 106 13.71 -15.20 0.57
C LYS A 106 13.95 -13.96 1.41
N CYS A 107 12.92 -13.22 1.77
CA CYS A 107 13.02 -11.98 2.53
C CYS A 107 11.88 -11.84 3.54
N ASN A 108 12.04 -10.90 4.47
CA ASN A 108 11.00 -10.53 5.44
C ASN A 108 10.14 -9.32 4.99
N CYS A 109 10.45 -8.71 3.84
CA CYS A 109 9.74 -7.52 3.36
C CYS A 109 8.54 -7.85 2.45
N ARG A 110 8.58 -8.96 1.69
CA ARG A 110 7.51 -9.31 0.74
C ARG A 110 6.22 -9.70 1.47
N LYS A 111 5.13 -8.95 1.25
CA LYS A 111 3.80 -9.33 1.74
C LYS A 111 3.44 -10.77 1.32
N PRO A 112 2.99 -11.65 2.23
CA PRO A 112 2.43 -11.38 3.55
C PRO A 112 3.43 -11.21 4.70
N GLN A 113 4.74 -11.09 4.46
CA GLN A 113 5.67 -10.72 5.52
C GLN A 113 5.47 -9.25 5.92
N LYS A 114 5.64 -8.94 7.21
CA LYS A 114 5.34 -7.64 7.81
C LYS A 114 6.50 -6.63 7.74
N GLY A 115 7.67 -6.99 7.19
CA GLY A 115 8.89 -6.19 7.31
C GLY A 115 8.78 -4.75 6.80
N MET A 116 8.10 -4.50 5.69
CA MET A 116 7.87 -3.13 5.19
C MET A 116 6.97 -2.32 6.13
N PHE A 117 5.90 -2.94 6.65
CA PHE A 117 4.99 -2.30 7.60
C PHE A 117 5.71 -1.94 8.91
N LEU A 118 6.47 -2.89 9.48
CA LEU A 118 7.20 -2.68 10.73
C LEU A 118 8.25 -1.58 10.59
N LYS A 119 8.93 -1.50 9.45
CA LYS A 119 9.85 -0.40 9.14
C LYS A 119 9.13 0.95 9.15
N ALA A 120 7.94 1.03 8.56
CA ALA A 120 7.14 2.25 8.58
C ALA A 120 6.68 2.60 10.01
N VAL A 121 6.24 1.60 10.79
CA VAL A 121 5.82 1.77 12.19
C VAL A 121 6.95 2.39 13.01
N GLU A 122 8.17 1.87 12.89
CA GLU A 122 9.34 2.39 13.58
C GLU A 122 9.70 3.81 13.11
N THR A 123 9.78 4.00 11.79
CA THR A 123 10.20 5.29 11.18
C THR A 123 9.27 6.44 11.58
N PHE A 124 7.96 6.20 11.59
CA PHE A 124 6.94 7.24 11.80
C PHE A 124 6.27 7.17 13.17
N ASN A 125 6.74 6.32 14.09
CA ASN A 125 6.13 6.12 15.42
C ASN A 125 4.62 5.91 15.32
N ILE A 126 4.19 4.90 14.54
CA ILE A 126 2.78 4.63 14.24
C ILE A 126 2.11 3.84 15.37
N ASP A 127 0.88 4.21 15.70
CA ASP A 127 -0.03 3.44 16.55
C ASP A 127 -0.90 2.52 15.69
N LEU A 128 -0.58 1.23 15.66
CA LEU A 128 -1.33 0.25 14.87
C LEU A 128 -2.79 0.13 15.28
N THR A 129 -3.11 0.35 16.57
CA THR A 129 -4.50 0.27 17.08
C THR A 129 -5.40 1.39 16.56
N LYS A 130 -4.80 2.47 16.01
CA LYS A 130 -5.48 3.61 15.38
C LYS A 130 -5.25 3.69 13.89
N SER A 131 -4.70 2.60 13.31
CA SER A 131 -4.27 2.58 11.91
C SER A 131 -5.04 1.55 11.12
N TYR A 132 -5.01 1.71 9.80
CA TYR A 132 -5.75 0.89 8.86
C TYR A 132 -4.85 0.39 7.73
N ALA A 133 -5.25 -0.72 7.10
CA ALA A 133 -4.65 -1.20 5.85
C ALA A 133 -5.74 -1.27 4.76
N ILE A 134 -5.45 -0.80 3.55
CA ILE A 134 -6.31 -0.93 2.37
C ILE A 134 -5.50 -1.62 1.27
N GLY A 135 -6.04 -2.68 0.69
CA GLY A 135 -5.42 -3.42 -0.40
C GLY A 135 -6.44 -4.24 -1.18
N ASP A 136 -6.03 -4.81 -2.30
CA ASP A 136 -6.88 -5.65 -3.17
C ASP A 136 -6.58 -7.15 -3.07
N LYS A 137 -5.59 -7.53 -2.25
CA LYS A 137 -5.21 -8.94 -2.02
C LYS A 137 -5.12 -9.25 -0.53
N LEU A 138 -5.46 -10.48 -0.15
CA LEU A 138 -5.39 -10.95 1.25
C LEU A 138 -4.01 -10.73 1.89
N ARG A 139 -2.92 -10.81 1.11
CA ARG A 139 -1.57 -10.54 1.61
C ARG A 139 -1.36 -9.13 2.15
N ASP A 140 -2.20 -8.17 1.76
CA ASP A 140 -2.12 -6.78 2.20
C ASP A 140 -2.67 -6.61 3.62
N MET A 141 -3.51 -7.54 4.03
CA MET A 141 -4.12 -7.58 5.37
C MET A 141 -3.19 -8.17 6.45
N CYS A 142 -2.01 -8.66 6.09
CA CYS A 142 -1.10 -9.34 7.01
C CYS A 142 -0.71 -8.52 8.24
N ILE A 143 -0.68 -7.18 8.15
CA ILE A 143 -0.37 -6.31 9.29
C ILE A 143 -1.49 -6.31 10.33
N CYS A 144 -2.71 -6.63 9.94
CA CYS A 144 -3.87 -6.61 10.83
C CYS A 144 -3.85 -7.75 11.85
N ASP A 145 -3.16 -8.87 11.51
CA ASP A 145 -3.11 -10.03 12.39
C ASP A 145 -2.34 -9.74 13.68
N GLY A 146 -3.05 -9.78 14.80
CA GLY A 146 -2.51 -9.64 16.16
C GLY A 146 -1.94 -8.25 16.48
N SER A 147 -2.15 -7.22 15.66
CA SER A 147 -1.56 -5.89 15.84
C SER A 147 -2.53 -4.82 16.32
N GLY A 148 -3.83 -5.07 16.20
CA GLY A 148 -4.89 -4.08 16.42
C GLY A 148 -5.15 -3.15 15.22
N CYS A 149 -4.36 -3.24 14.15
CA CYS A 149 -4.64 -2.57 12.88
C CYS A 149 -5.88 -3.21 12.22
N LYS A 150 -6.77 -2.41 11.63
CA LYS A 150 -7.97 -2.90 10.93
C LYS A 150 -7.74 -2.87 9.43
N GLY A 151 -8.23 -3.90 8.70
CA GLY A 151 -8.06 -4.01 7.25
C GLY A 151 -9.33 -3.72 6.47
N TYR A 152 -9.17 -3.23 5.24
CA TYR A 152 -10.22 -3.14 4.23
C TYR A 152 -9.70 -3.77 2.93
N LEU A 153 -10.25 -4.94 2.59
CA LEU A 153 -9.92 -5.68 1.37
C LEU A 153 -10.88 -5.26 0.26
N ILE A 154 -10.34 -4.66 -0.79
CA ILE A 154 -11.15 -4.31 -1.98
C ILE A 154 -11.37 -5.59 -2.78
N SER A 155 -12.56 -6.19 -2.65
CA SER A 155 -12.93 -7.43 -3.33
C SER A 155 -14.44 -7.57 -3.42
N ASN A 156 -14.91 -8.15 -4.54
CA ASN A 156 -16.31 -8.53 -4.73
C ASN A 156 -16.55 -10.04 -4.51
N SER A 157 -15.50 -10.82 -4.30
CA SER A 157 -15.55 -12.29 -4.24
C SER A 157 -15.11 -12.88 -2.91
N GLU A 158 -14.46 -12.08 -2.06
CA GLU A 158 -13.99 -12.50 -0.74
C GLU A 158 -15.03 -12.15 0.33
N SER A 159 -14.96 -12.85 1.46
CA SER A 159 -15.74 -12.56 2.66
C SER A 159 -14.89 -11.88 3.73
N ASP A 160 -15.55 -11.24 4.70
CA ASP A 160 -14.90 -10.61 5.84
C ASP A 160 -14.03 -11.62 6.61
N GLY A 161 -12.86 -11.17 7.05
CA GLY A 161 -11.99 -11.90 7.94
C GLY A 161 -12.08 -11.38 9.37
N GLU A 162 -11.35 -12.01 10.28
CA GLU A 162 -11.33 -11.60 11.70
C GLU A 162 -10.88 -10.16 11.90
N ASN A 163 -9.87 -9.70 11.15
CA ASN A 163 -9.23 -8.40 11.33
C ASN A 163 -9.37 -7.47 10.11
N TYR A 164 -10.19 -7.85 9.12
CA TYR A 164 -10.48 -7.03 7.94
C TYR A 164 -11.92 -7.23 7.47
N LYS A 165 -12.42 -6.21 6.76
CA LYS A 165 -13.71 -6.23 6.08
C LYS A 165 -13.49 -6.15 4.57
N CYS A 166 -14.35 -6.84 3.82
CA CYS A 166 -14.43 -6.71 2.38
C CYS A 166 -15.26 -5.50 1.98
N VAL A 167 -14.77 -4.75 1.03
CA VAL A 167 -15.41 -3.56 0.48
C VAL A 167 -15.34 -3.57 -1.04
N THR A 168 -16.29 -2.92 -1.69
CA THR A 168 -16.39 -2.93 -3.16
C THR A 168 -15.53 -1.85 -3.83
N SER A 169 -15.00 -0.87 -3.06
CA SER A 169 -14.21 0.22 -3.61
C SER A 169 -13.31 0.87 -2.56
N PHE A 170 -12.31 1.61 -3.03
CA PHE A 170 -11.48 2.46 -2.19
C PHE A 170 -12.31 3.51 -1.43
N GLU A 171 -13.30 4.11 -2.09
CA GLU A 171 -14.19 5.10 -1.47
C GLU A 171 -14.98 4.50 -0.30
N ASN A 172 -15.49 3.27 -0.45
CA ASN A 172 -16.18 2.57 0.64
C ASN A 172 -15.26 2.30 1.83
N ALA A 173 -13.98 1.91 1.59
CA ALA A 173 -13.00 1.76 2.66
C ALA A 173 -12.79 3.07 3.41
N VAL A 174 -12.62 4.18 2.68
CA VAL A 174 -12.43 5.52 3.27
C VAL A 174 -13.63 5.94 4.11
N ASN A 175 -14.85 5.77 3.61
CA ASN A 175 -16.06 6.14 4.33
C ASN A 175 -16.18 5.36 5.65
N LEU A 176 -15.89 4.04 5.63
CA LEU A 176 -15.89 3.23 6.86
C LEU A 176 -14.80 3.66 7.86
N ILE A 177 -13.62 4.07 7.39
CA ILE A 177 -12.55 4.60 8.26
C ILE A 177 -12.99 5.90 8.94
N LEU A 178 -13.71 6.74 8.23
CA LEU A 178 -14.14 8.07 8.69
C LEU A 178 -15.48 8.04 9.43
N GLY A 179 -16.22 6.92 9.39
CA GLY A 179 -17.54 6.80 10.00
C GLY A 179 -18.65 7.50 9.23
N GLU A 180 -18.47 7.61 7.89
CA GLU A 180 -19.43 8.20 6.94
C GLU A 180 -20.37 7.15 6.35
#